data_0ea40d2d1a6be26510be489ba20c35ac
#
_entry.id   0ea40d2d1a6be26510be489ba20c35ac
#
_cell.length_a   1.000
_cell.length_b   1.000
_cell.length_c   1.000
_cell.angle_alpha   90.00
_cell.angle_beta   90.00
_cell.angle_gamma   90.00
#
_symmetry.space_group_name_H-M   'P 1'
#
loop_
_entity.id
_entity.type
_entity.pdbx_description
1 polymer ?
#
loop_
_entity_poly.entity_id
_entity_poly.type
_entity_poly.pdbx_seq_one_letter_code
_entity_poly.pdbx_strand_id
1 'polypeptide(L)'
;EKNKIEQFEYQFPDEYRLDEQLKSICEKLSIPTKAVDSEHFYTSRNELADFFKGKKQLLMESFYRMMRKKHGILMVGDQPLDGKWNFDHNNRNQYKHEVPIPFPLEFHKNVNEIVTEIEVQNIITFGSIDVENFNWPTSRNESLQLIDYFCEQLLAHFGTYQDALYSGHKFLFHSRLSFAMNS
;
A
#
# COMPACT_ATOMS: atom_id res chain seq x y z
N GLU A 1 -10.15 36.85 -4.90
CA GLU A 1 -9.96 38.32 -5.08
C GLU A 1 -9.15 38.94 -3.93
N LYS A 2 -9.37 38.52 -2.68
CA LYS A 2 -8.70 39.12 -1.49
C LYS A 2 -7.19 38.88 -1.46
N ASN A 3 -6.69 37.77 -2.10
CA ASN A 3 -5.29 37.34 -2.05
C ASN A 3 -4.59 37.40 -3.42
N LYS A 4 -5.21 37.95 -4.47
CA LYS A 4 -4.64 38.05 -5.81
C LYS A 4 -4.06 36.71 -6.33
N ILE A 5 -4.81 35.61 -6.12
CA ILE A 5 -4.43 34.30 -6.62
C ILE A 5 -4.54 34.29 -8.13
N GLU A 6 -3.45 33.92 -8.81
CA GLU A 6 -3.35 33.95 -10.29
C GLU A 6 -3.61 32.58 -10.90
N GLN A 7 -3.40 31.49 -10.14
CA GLN A 7 -3.56 30.11 -10.61
C GLN A 7 -3.94 29.20 -9.43
N PHE A 8 -4.72 28.17 -9.70
CA PHE A 8 -5.02 27.07 -8.77
C PHE A 8 -4.41 25.78 -9.26
N GLU A 9 -3.41 25.26 -8.54
CA GLU A 9 -2.80 23.97 -8.83
C GLU A 9 -3.14 22.97 -7.73
N TYR A 10 -3.38 21.72 -8.12
CA TYR A 10 -3.67 20.63 -7.18
C TYR A 10 -3.12 19.31 -7.70
N GLN A 11 -2.86 18.37 -6.79
CA GLN A 11 -2.52 17.00 -7.11
C GLN A 11 -3.81 16.22 -7.34
N PHE A 12 -3.84 15.36 -8.36
CA PHE A 12 -4.96 14.45 -8.59
C PHE A 12 -5.21 13.60 -7.34
N PRO A 13 -6.42 13.62 -6.78
CA PRO A 13 -6.77 12.69 -5.71
C PRO A 13 -6.94 11.27 -6.27
N ASP A 14 -6.62 10.27 -5.46
CA ASP A 14 -6.81 8.87 -5.81
C ASP A 14 -8.24 8.37 -5.50
N GLU A 15 -9.12 9.25 -5.03
CA GLU A 15 -10.52 9.00 -4.73
C GLU A 15 -11.43 9.67 -5.76
N TYR A 16 -12.30 8.87 -6.41
CA TYR A 16 -13.14 9.30 -7.53
C TYR A 16 -14.05 10.49 -7.20
N ARG A 17 -14.73 10.47 -6.03
CA ARG A 17 -15.69 11.53 -5.67
C ARG A 17 -14.98 12.87 -5.45
N LEU A 18 -13.79 12.83 -4.87
CA LEU A 18 -12.97 14.03 -4.67
C LEU A 18 -12.45 14.55 -6.01
N ASP A 19 -12.05 13.67 -6.92
CA ASP A 19 -11.64 14.05 -8.28
C ASP A 19 -12.75 14.79 -9.03
N GLU A 20 -13.97 14.23 -9.03
CA GLU A 20 -15.14 14.86 -9.65
C GLU A 20 -15.52 16.19 -8.97
N GLN A 21 -15.41 16.26 -7.65
CA GLN A 21 -15.65 17.49 -6.90
C GLN A 21 -14.65 18.59 -7.28
N LEU A 22 -13.35 18.27 -7.33
CA LEU A 22 -12.31 19.22 -7.73
C LEU A 22 -12.48 19.68 -9.17
N LYS A 23 -12.80 18.78 -10.10
CA LYS A 23 -13.14 19.15 -11.48
C LYS A 23 -14.28 20.16 -11.53
N SER A 24 -15.38 19.87 -10.84
CA SER A 24 -16.54 20.78 -10.78
C SER A 24 -16.22 22.13 -10.14
N ILE A 25 -15.30 22.18 -9.17
CA ILE A 25 -14.82 23.44 -8.59
C ILE A 25 -13.98 24.19 -9.61
N CYS A 26 -13.05 23.53 -10.28
CA CYS A 26 -12.16 24.12 -11.28
C CYS A 26 -12.93 24.78 -12.43
N GLU A 27 -14.01 24.14 -12.91
CA GLU A 27 -14.88 24.69 -13.96
C GLU A 27 -15.55 26.02 -13.58
N LYS A 28 -15.70 26.28 -12.29
CA LYS A 28 -16.34 27.52 -11.74
C LYS A 28 -15.33 28.61 -11.42
N LEU A 29 -14.03 28.33 -11.45
CA LEU A 29 -13.00 29.30 -11.17
C LEU A 29 -12.74 30.19 -12.40
N SER A 30 -12.56 31.50 -12.16
CA SER A 30 -12.18 32.47 -13.18
C SER A 30 -10.66 32.55 -13.45
N ILE A 31 -9.89 31.72 -12.77
CA ILE A 31 -8.42 31.65 -12.88
C ILE A 31 -8.00 30.32 -13.53
N PRO A 32 -6.82 30.25 -14.16
CA PRO A 32 -6.28 29.01 -14.67
C PRO A 32 -6.16 27.94 -13.59
N THR A 33 -6.48 26.70 -13.96
CA THR A 33 -6.35 25.54 -13.07
C THR A 33 -5.41 24.53 -13.68
N LYS A 34 -4.63 23.82 -12.86
CA LYS A 34 -3.72 22.78 -13.29
C LYS A 34 -3.74 21.62 -12.29
N ALA A 35 -4.00 20.43 -12.80
CA ALA A 35 -3.85 19.20 -12.04
C ALA A 35 -2.52 18.53 -12.40
N VAL A 36 -1.82 17.99 -11.41
CA VAL A 36 -0.59 17.24 -11.57
C VAL A 36 -0.79 15.81 -11.04
N ASP A 37 -0.16 14.83 -11.70
CA ASP A 37 -0.22 13.45 -11.23
C ASP A 37 0.63 13.26 -9.97
N SER A 38 0.37 12.21 -9.21
CA SER A 38 1.16 11.83 -8.04
C SER A 38 2.18 10.77 -8.42
N GLU A 39 3.25 10.66 -7.64
CA GLU A 39 4.20 9.54 -7.73
C GLU A 39 3.85 8.41 -6.74
N HIS A 40 2.60 8.37 -6.25
CA HIS A 40 2.13 7.37 -5.31
C HIS A 40 2.12 5.96 -5.92
N PHE A 41 1.80 5.84 -7.21
CA PHE A 41 1.80 4.58 -7.94
C PHE A 41 2.92 4.52 -8.98
N TYR A 42 3.34 3.31 -9.32
CA TYR A 42 4.27 3.07 -10.43
C TYR A 42 3.69 3.42 -11.81
N THR A 43 2.39 3.65 -11.88
CA THR A 43 1.66 3.99 -13.09
C THR A 43 1.25 5.44 -13.08
N SER A 44 1.27 6.08 -14.25
CA SER A 44 0.53 7.33 -14.43
C SER A 44 -0.98 7.08 -14.37
N ARG A 45 -1.74 8.12 -14.10
CA ARG A 45 -3.20 8.05 -13.91
C ARG A 45 -3.96 7.32 -15.03
N ASN A 46 -3.55 7.52 -16.27
CA ASN A 46 -4.24 6.98 -17.43
C ASN A 46 -3.67 5.64 -17.92
N GLU A 47 -2.51 5.23 -17.44
CA GLU A 47 -1.79 4.07 -17.97
C GLU A 47 -2.58 2.77 -17.88
N LEU A 48 -3.33 2.56 -16.78
CA LEU A 48 -4.19 1.39 -16.63
C LEU A 48 -5.34 1.41 -17.64
N ALA A 49 -5.99 2.57 -17.80
CA ALA A 49 -7.09 2.75 -18.76
C ALA A 49 -6.61 2.55 -20.20
N ASP A 50 -5.45 3.10 -20.55
CA ASP A 50 -4.85 2.97 -21.88
C ASP A 50 -4.47 1.52 -22.17
N PHE A 51 -3.89 0.82 -21.20
CA PHE A 51 -3.54 -0.60 -21.34
C PHE A 51 -4.75 -1.50 -21.61
N PHE A 52 -5.88 -1.22 -20.95
CA PHE A 52 -7.09 -2.02 -21.10
C PHE A 52 -8.05 -1.54 -22.19
N LYS A 53 -7.74 -0.42 -22.83
CA LYS A 53 -8.59 0.13 -23.90
C LYS A 53 -8.84 -0.89 -25.00
N GLY A 54 -10.10 -1.15 -25.28
CA GLY A 54 -10.56 -2.10 -26.33
C GLY A 54 -10.42 -3.57 -25.96
N LYS A 55 -9.96 -3.93 -24.77
CA LYS A 55 -9.88 -5.31 -24.31
C LYS A 55 -11.23 -5.78 -23.76
N LYS A 56 -11.63 -7.00 -24.12
CA LYS A 56 -12.88 -7.61 -23.60
C LYS A 56 -12.78 -8.03 -22.14
N GLN A 57 -11.60 -8.35 -21.66
CA GLN A 57 -11.33 -8.79 -20.28
C GLN A 57 -10.22 -7.96 -19.67
N LEU A 58 -10.43 -7.52 -18.44
CA LEU A 58 -9.48 -6.73 -17.66
C LEU A 58 -8.65 -7.66 -16.76
N LEU A 59 -7.75 -8.43 -17.38
CA LEU A 59 -6.90 -9.38 -16.66
C LEU A 59 -5.71 -8.67 -16.02
N MET A 60 -5.72 -8.53 -14.72
CA MET A 60 -4.64 -7.89 -13.94
C MET A 60 -3.30 -8.60 -14.12
N GLU A 61 -3.29 -9.92 -14.32
CA GLU A 61 -2.04 -10.64 -14.62
C GLU A 61 -1.36 -10.11 -15.89
N SER A 62 -2.12 -9.79 -16.93
CA SER A 62 -1.57 -9.21 -18.17
C SER A 62 -0.97 -7.83 -17.93
N PHE A 63 -1.60 -7.02 -17.09
CA PHE A 63 -1.08 -5.72 -16.69
C PHE A 63 0.18 -5.86 -15.82
N TYR A 64 0.17 -6.75 -14.85
CA TYR A 64 1.32 -7.08 -14.01
C TYR A 64 2.54 -7.53 -14.83
N ARG A 65 2.35 -8.39 -15.84
CA ARG A 65 3.42 -8.82 -16.75
C ARG A 65 3.99 -7.65 -17.54
N MET A 66 3.12 -6.75 -18.04
CA MET A 66 3.55 -5.53 -18.73
C MET A 66 4.38 -4.64 -17.80
N MET A 67 3.93 -4.41 -16.57
CA MET A 67 4.64 -3.60 -15.58
C MET A 67 6.00 -4.20 -15.23
N ARG A 68 6.08 -5.50 -15.01
CA ARG A 68 7.37 -6.18 -14.77
C ARG A 68 8.36 -5.98 -15.91
N LYS A 69 7.90 -6.12 -17.16
CA LYS A 69 8.72 -5.86 -18.34
C LYS A 69 9.15 -4.40 -18.43
N LYS A 70 8.22 -3.48 -18.26
CA LYS A 70 8.47 -2.03 -18.30
C LYS A 70 9.55 -1.58 -17.31
N HIS A 71 9.50 -2.12 -16.09
CA HIS A 71 10.40 -1.73 -15.00
C HIS A 71 11.58 -2.69 -14.78
N GLY A 72 11.69 -3.76 -15.56
CA GLY A 72 12.78 -4.75 -15.45
C GLY A 72 12.77 -5.53 -14.13
N ILE A 73 11.62 -5.63 -13.44
CA ILE A 73 11.52 -6.25 -12.11
C ILE A 73 11.44 -7.76 -12.23
N LEU A 74 12.44 -8.47 -11.66
CA LEU A 74 12.57 -9.94 -11.70
C LEU A 74 12.48 -10.48 -13.12
N MET A 75 13.18 -9.84 -14.05
CA MET A 75 13.22 -10.19 -15.47
C MET A 75 14.64 -10.56 -15.91
N VAL A 76 14.74 -11.50 -16.87
CA VAL A 76 15.93 -11.78 -17.64
C VAL A 76 15.55 -11.63 -19.11
N GLY A 77 15.94 -10.50 -19.72
CA GLY A 77 15.40 -10.10 -21.00
C GLY A 77 13.87 -9.99 -20.94
N ASP A 78 13.17 -10.63 -21.88
CA ASP A 78 11.70 -10.63 -21.95
C ASP A 78 11.02 -11.74 -21.12
N GLN A 79 11.79 -12.55 -20.40
CA GLN A 79 11.29 -13.67 -19.59
C GLN A 79 11.38 -13.36 -18.10
N PRO A 80 10.46 -13.88 -17.28
CA PRO A 80 10.57 -13.79 -15.83
C PRO A 80 11.78 -14.58 -15.34
N LEU A 81 12.43 -14.10 -14.26
CA LEU A 81 13.67 -14.64 -13.71
C LEU A 81 13.67 -16.18 -13.56
N ASP A 82 12.60 -16.76 -13.04
CA ASP A 82 12.48 -18.20 -12.82
C ASP A 82 11.67 -18.92 -13.92
N GLY A 83 11.50 -18.30 -15.09
CA GLY A 83 10.74 -18.85 -16.21
C GLY A 83 9.22 -18.94 -15.95
N LYS A 84 8.73 -18.48 -14.80
CA LYS A 84 7.32 -18.52 -14.42
C LYS A 84 6.78 -17.15 -14.09
N TRP A 85 5.58 -16.86 -14.56
CA TRP A 85 4.88 -15.60 -14.27
C TRP A 85 4.04 -15.65 -13.00
N ASN A 86 3.62 -16.83 -12.58
CA ASN A 86 2.65 -17.03 -11.53
C ASN A 86 3.05 -18.21 -10.66
N PHE A 87 2.94 -18.05 -9.35
CA PHE A 87 3.27 -19.03 -8.32
C PHE A 87 2.07 -19.35 -7.40
N ASP A 88 0.84 -18.99 -7.79
CA ASP A 88 -0.36 -19.13 -6.96
C ASP A 88 -0.62 -20.56 -6.45
N HIS A 89 -0.13 -21.58 -7.16
CA HIS A 89 -0.22 -22.95 -6.69
C HIS A 89 0.64 -23.23 -5.45
N ASN A 90 1.67 -22.41 -5.20
CA ASN A 90 2.62 -22.61 -4.14
C ASN A 90 2.31 -21.77 -2.88
N ASN A 91 1.36 -20.80 -2.95
CA ASN A 91 1.07 -19.87 -1.87
C ASN A 91 0.02 -20.36 -0.86
N ARG A 92 -0.54 -21.55 -1.05
CA ARG A 92 -1.60 -22.16 -0.23
C ARG A 92 -1.14 -23.32 0.63
N ASN A 93 0.15 -23.42 0.89
CA ASN A 93 0.68 -24.49 1.72
C ASN A 93 0.29 -24.30 3.18
N GLN A 94 -0.05 -25.40 3.84
CA GLN A 94 -0.25 -25.37 5.30
C GLN A 94 1.10 -25.28 5.99
N TYR A 95 1.19 -24.47 7.02
CA TYR A 95 2.36 -24.43 7.88
C TYR A 95 2.40 -25.67 8.77
N LYS A 96 3.44 -26.51 8.65
CA LYS A 96 3.66 -27.77 9.38
C LYS A 96 4.92 -27.74 10.22
N HIS A 97 5.38 -26.57 10.65
CA HIS A 97 6.59 -26.36 11.46
C HIS A 97 7.90 -26.71 10.75
N GLU A 98 7.94 -26.66 9.40
CA GLU A 98 9.14 -26.95 8.61
C GLU A 98 10.24 -25.91 8.82
N VAL A 99 9.86 -24.69 9.13
CA VAL A 99 10.79 -23.57 9.36
C VAL A 99 10.38 -22.81 10.62
N PRO A 100 11.31 -22.27 11.39
CA PRO A 100 10.98 -21.45 12.54
C PRO A 100 10.29 -20.14 12.08
N ILE A 101 9.26 -19.71 12.80
CA ILE A 101 8.62 -18.43 12.55
C ILE A 101 9.39 -17.37 13.35
N PRO A 102 9.95 -16.34 12.71
CA PRO A 102 10.61 -15.25 13.41
C PRO A 102 9.62 -14.47 14.30
N PHE A 103 10.11 -13.92 15.41
CA PHE A 103 9.29 -13.01 16.21
C PHE A 103 8.97 -11.74 15.39
N PRO A 104 7.74 -11.20 15.47
CA PRO A 104 7.42 -9.98 14.76
C PRO A 104 8.27 -8.80 15.29
N LEU A 105 8.73 -7.95 14.38
CA LEU A 105 9.31 -6.67 14.79
C LEU A 105 8.21 -5.78 15.36
N GLU A 106 8.35 -5.37 16.60
CA GLU A 106 7.38 -4.54 17.32
C GLU A 106 8.04 -3.25 17.81
N PHE A 107 7.25 -2.18 17.82
CA PHE A 107 7.66 -0.86 18.31
C PHE A 107 6.84 -0.55 19.57
N HIS A 108 7.48 -0.29 20.69
CA HIS A 108 6.79 -0.10 21.96
C HIS A 108 6.71 1.39 22.30
N LYS A 109 5.50 1.94 22.26
CA LYS A 109 5.28 3.38 22.45
C LYS A 109 4.08 3.64 23.33
N ASN A 110 4.18 4.68 24.14
CA ASN A 110 3.03 5.25 24.80
C ASN A 110 2.34 6.25 23.85
N VAL A 111 1.06 6.01 23.57
CA VAL A 111 0.21 6.86 22.72
C VAL A 111 -0.97 7.46 23.48
N ASN A 112 -0.88 7.51 24.81
CA ASN A 112 -1.96 7.97 25.67
C ASN A 112 -2.37 9.41 25.39
N GLU A 113 -1.42 10.29 25.04
CA GLU A 113 -1.68 11.68 24.68
C GLU A 113 -2.62 11.76 23.48
N ILE A 114 -2.33 10.99 22.41
CA ILE A 114 -3.14 10.97 21.18
C ILE A 114 -4.54 10.41 21.46
N VAL A 115 -4.63 9.34 22.24
CA VAL A 115 -5.94 8.75 22.61
C VAL A 115 -6.77 9.75 23.43
N THR A 116 -6.15 10.44 24.37
CA THR A 116 -6.81 11.48 25.16
C THR A 116 -7.33 12.62 24.27
N GLU A 117 -6.57 13.06 23.27
CA GLU A 117 -7.02 14.07 22.30
C GLU A 117 -8.25 13.60 21.52
N ILE A 118 -8.26 12.35 21.06
CA ILE A 118 -9.39 11.72 20.34
C ILE A 118 -10.64 11.74 21.23
N GLU A 119 -10.51 11.38 22.50
CA GLU A 119 -11.60 11.36 23.48
C GLU A 119 -12.13 12.77 23.76
N VAL A 120 -11.24 13.73 23.99
CA VAL A 120 -11.62 15.15 24.23
C VAL A 120 -12.38 15.74 23.05
N GLN A 121 -12.03 15.34 21.82
CA GLN A 121 -12.73 15.78 20.60
C GLN A 121 -14.04 15.02 20.33
N ASN A 122 -14.41 14.08 21.20
CA ASN A 122 -15.58 13.21 21.05
C ASN A 122 -15.62 12.46 19.69
N ILE A 123 -14.47 12.05 19.17
CA ILE A 123 -14.39 11.26 17.96
C ILE A 123 -14.79 9.84 18.28
N ILE A 124 -15.86 9.37 17.63
CA ILE A 124 -16.37 8.01 17.84
C ILE A 124 -15.42 7.01 17.15
N THR A 125 -14.86 6.12 17.93
CA THR A 125 -14.02 5.02 17.46
C THR A 125 -14.60 3.67 17.89
N PHE A 126 -14.13 2.58 17.30
CA PHE A 126 -14.44 1.23 17.74
C PHE A 126 -13.14 0.41 17.87
N GLY A 127 -13.18 -0.64 18.68
CA GLY A 127 -11.99 -1.44 19.01
C GLY A 127 -11.23 -0.91 20.22
N SER A 128 -10.07 -1.49 20.47
CA SER A 128 -9.19 -1.12 21.57
C SER A 128 -7.73 -1.27 21.18
N ILE A 129 -6.88 -0.46 21.76
CA ILE A 129 -5.42 -0.54 21.64
C ILE A 129 -4.81 -0.53 23.04
N ASP A 130 -3.61 -1.09 23.16
CA ASP A 130 -2.78 -0.91 24.34
C ASP A 130 -2.09 0.45 24.22
N VAL A 131 -2.57 1.43 24.97
CA VAL A 131 -2.11 2.84 24.87
C VAL A 131 -0.70 3.05 25.42
N GLU A 132 -0.27 2.20 26.34
CA GLU A 132 1.08 2.30 26.93
C GLU A 132 2.12 1.52 26.13
N ASN A 133 1.67 0.58 25.30
CA ASN A 133 2.53 -0.33 24.58
C ASN A 133 2.06 -0.53 23.13
N PHE A 134 1.80 0.56 22.43
CA PHE A 134 1.43 0.54 21.02
C PHE A 134 2.59 0.02 20.16
N ASN A 135 2.38 -1.09 19.45
CA ASN A 135 3.44 -1.87 18.83
C ASN A 135 3.55 -1.75 17.31
N TRP A 136 2.82 -0.82 16.70
CA TRP A 136 2.91 -0.53 15.28
C TRP A 136 3.87 0.64 14.98
N PRO A 137 4.44 0.71 13.75
CA PRO A 137 5.25 1.85 13.34
C PRO A 137 4.41 3.12 13.29
N THR A 138 4.96 4.25 13.77
CA THR A 138 4.31 5.57 13.75
C THR A 138 5.16 6.61 13.02
N SER A 139 6.30 6.21 12.46
CA SER A 139 7.16 7.08 11.70
C SER A 139 7.65 6.41 10.41
N ARG A 140 8.05 7.23 9.43
CA ARG A 140 8.66 6.73 8.20
C ARG A 140 9.88 5.84 8.48
N ASN A 141 10.72 6.23 9.43
CA ASN A 141 11.92 5.46 9.77
C ASN A 141 11.58 4.07 10.29
N GLU A 142 10.58 3.95 11.15
CA GLU A 142 10.11 2.64 11.64
C GLU A 142 9.44 1.81 10.55
N SER A 143 8.70 2.46 9.65
CA SER A 143 8.13 1.78 8.50
C SER A 143 9.22 1.21 7.57
N LEU A 144 10.32 1.93 7.38
CA LEU A 144 11.49 1.42 6.63
C LEU A 144 12.16 0.26 7.36
N GLN A 145 12.33 0.33 8.68
CA GLN A 145 12.85 -0.80 9.48
C GLN A 145 11.96 -2.04 9.34
N LEU A 146 10.64 -1.86 9.28
CA LEU A 146 9.71 -2.97 9.08
C LEU A 146 9.85 -3.60 7.69
N ILE A 147 10.11 -2.78 6.64
CA ILE A 147 10.42 -3.27 5.29
C ILE A 147 11.72 -4.09 5.29
N ASP A 148 12.78 -3.55 5.87
CA ASP A 148 14.08 -4.22 5.95
C ASP A 148 13.95 -5.56 6.69
N TYR A 149 13.28 -5.55 7.84
CA TYR A 149 12.98 -6.77 8.60
C TYR A 149 12.18 -7.79 7.78
N PHE A 150 11.15 -7.36 7.07
CA PHE A 150 10.38 -8.24 6.19
C PHE A 150 11.26 -8.88 5.11
N CYS A 151 12.06 -8.06 4.42
CA CYS A 151 12.94 -8.54 3.34
C CYS A 151 13.99 -9.55 3.84
N GLU A 152 14.56 -9.31 5.02
CA GLU A 152 15.63 -10.14 5.56
C GLU A 152 15.11 -11.42 6.24
N GLN A 153 14.01 -11.33 6.97
CA GLN A 153 13.58 -12.41 7.86
C GLN A 153 12.35 -13.19 7.37
N LEU A 154 11.46 -12.57 6.60
CA LEU A 154 10.16 -13.14 6.29
C LEU A 154 9.95 -13.44 4.81
N LEU A 155 10.51 -12.63 3.90
CA LEU A 155 10.22 -12.68 2.47
C LEU A 155 10.51 -14.04 1.83
N ALA A 156 11.57 -14.74 2.27
CA ALA A 156 11.93 -16.05 1.75
C ALA A 156 10.82 -17.11 1.90
N HIS A 157 9.97 -16.97 2.92
CA HIS A 157 8.89 -17.91 3.22
C HIS A 157 7.49 -17.31 2.99
N PHE A 158 7.40 -16.00 2.78
CA PHE A 158 6.14 -15.30 2.58
C PHE A 158 5.30 -15.91 1.46
N GLY A 159 5.89 -16.12 0.28
CA GLY A 159 5.16 -16.64 -0.87
C GLY A 159 4.57 -18.04 -0.62
N THR A 160 5.28 -18.90 0.09
CA THR A 160 4.83 -20.28 0.41
C THR A 160 3.64 -20.30 1.35
N TYR A 161 3.61 -19.38 2.32
CA TYR A 161 2.62 -19.36 3.41
C TYR A 161 1.70 -18.15 3.36
N GLN A 162 1.59 -17.46 2.21
CA GLN A 162 0.80 -16.24 2.06
C GLN A 162 -0.66 -16.42 2.50
N ASP A 163 -1.28 -17.55 2.12
CA ASP A 163 -2.67 -17.88 2.44
C ASP A 163 -2.80 -18.83 3.65
N ALA A 164 -1.68 -19.14 4.33
CA ALA A 164 -1.71 -20.06 5.47
C ALA A 164 -2.35 -19.42 6.70
N LEU A 165 -3.12 -20.23 7.44
CA LEU A 165 -3.64 -19.91 8.76
C LEU A 165 -3.09 -20.89 9.79
N TYR A 166 -2.56 -20.35 10.88
CA TYR A 166 -2.06 -21.14 11.98
C TYR A 166 -2.41 -20.47 13.31
N SER A 167 -3.18 -21.17 14.13
CA SER A 167 -3.69 -20.63 15.40
C SER A 167 -2.61 -20.34 16.46
N GLY A 168 -1.44 -20.95 16.30
CA GLY A 168 -0.31 -20.75 17.23
C GLY A 168 0.50 -19.47 16.96
N HIS A 169 0.23 -18.74 15.89
CA HIS A 169 0.98 -17.52 15.55
C HIS A 169 0.11 -16.49 14.82
N LYS A 170 0.16 -15.23 15.26
CA LYS A 170 -0.72 -14.17 14.72
C LYS A 170 -0.35 -13.68 13.32
N PHE A 171 0.93 -13.69 12.97
CA PHE A 171 1.43 -13.02 11.78
C PHE A 171 2.14 -13.94 10.78
N LEU A 172 2.54 -15.15 11.19
CA LEU A 172 3.36 -16.04 10.35
C LEU A 172 4.51 -15.27 9.68
N PHE A 173 4.55 -15.30 8.35
CA PHE A 173 5.55 -14.62 7.53
C PHE A 173 5.02 -13.34 6.87
N HIS A 174 3.88 -12.80 7.35
CA HIS A 174 3.27 -11.59 6.77
C HIS A 174 4.08 -10.33 7.07
N SER A 175 4.13 -9.43 6.08
CA SER A 175 4.94 -8.21 6.14
C SER A 175 4.45 -7.17 7.15
N ARG A 176 3.15 -7.13 7.45
CA ARG A 176 2.51 -6.09 8.28
C ARG A 176 2.66 -4.66 7.72
N LEU A 177 2.98 -4.51 6.43
CA LEU A 177 3.23 -3.22 5.79
C LEU A 177 1.95 -2.42 5.48
N SER A 178 0.79 -3.08 5.45
CA SER A 178 -0.48 -2.42 5.09
C SER A 178 -0.82 -1.23 5.99
N PHE A 179 -0.45 -1.29 7.26
CA PHE A 179 -0.64 -0.18 8.19
C PHE A 179 0.12 1.07 7.73
N ALA A 180 1.41 0.94 7.48
CA ALA A 180 2.27 2.05 7.04
C ALA A 180 1.97 2.54 5.62
N MET A 181 1.30 1.73 4.79
CA MET A 181 0.88 2.11 3.43
C MET A 181 -0.44 2.89 3.40
N ASN A 182 -1.22 2.85 4.47
CA ASN A 182 -2.53 3.50 4.56
C ASN A 182 -2.55 4.69 5.53
N SER A 183 -1.41 5.07 6.08
CA SER A 183 -1.26 6.19 7.02
C SER A 183 -0.61 7.41 6.40
#